data_c7d4e7e9c416408324f81530bcbb4779
#
_entry.id   c7d4e7e9c416408324f81530bcbb4779
#
_cell.length_a   1.000
_cell.length_b   1.000
_cell.length_c   1.000
_cell.angle_alpha   90.00
_cell.angle_beta   90.00
_cell.angle_gamma   90.00
#
_symmetry.space_group_name_H-M   'P 1'
#
loop_
_entity.id
_entity.type
_entity.pdbx_description
1 polymer ?
#
loop_
_entity_poly.entity_id
_entity_poly.type
_entity_poly.pdbx_seq_one_letter_code
_entity_poly.pdbx_strand_id
1 'polypeptide(L)'
;KYDKIFPDFLFLKNKDGSEFIPCSIILNNDLSGGVPEIIKNIGQQIIPPINAGWPTRRKSSHFHYFSQVAKEFSSLTRSDPWLIDPLSEKLDNLDFSGREGEGRLVDSIDRLLSQIQRKYKEYNISQDPYVVIKADAGTYGMGVMTVKNSSEAVNLNRKMRKKMSVVK
;
A
#
# COMPACT_ATOMS: atom_id res chain seq x y z
N LYS A 1 -25.29 -17.59 -11.96
CA LYS A 1 -26.24 -16.48 -12.08
C LYS A 1 -26.54 -15.98 -10.67
N TYR A 2 -26.43 -14.69 -10.43
CA TYR A 2 -26.72 -14.09 -9.11
C TYR A 2 -27.90 -13.16 -9.28
N ASP A 3 -28.79 -13.20 -8.32
CA ASP A 3 -29.92 -12.28 -8.24
C ASP A 3 -30.02 -11.79 -6.77
N LYS A 4 -30.55 -10.61 -6.56
CA LYS A 4 -30.90 -10.13 -5.21
C LYS A 4 -32.34 -10.54 -4.92
N ILE A 5 -32.53 -11.32 -3.87
CA ILE A 5 -33.93 -11.68 -3.43
C ILE A 5 -34.52 -10.51 -2.65
N PHE A 6 -33.70 -9.87 -1.83
CA PHE A 6 -34.01 -8.63 -1.10
C PHE A 6 -32.90 -7.61 -1.36
N PRO A 7 -33.16 -6.31 -1.21
CA PRO A 7 -32.16 -5.30 -1.45
C PRO A 7 -30.83 -5.55 -0.72
N ASP A 8 -30.87 -6.35 0.36
CA ASP A 8 -29.75 -6.50 1.29
C ASP A 8 -29.11 -7.90 1.28
N PHE A 9 -29.60 -8.86 0.49
CA PHE A 9 -29.02 -10.21 0.46
C PHE A 9 -28.75 -10.71 -0.95
N LEU A 10 -27.57 -11.33 -1.11
CA LEU A 10 -27.18 -12.04 -2.31
C LEU A 10 -27.53 -13.52 -2.18
N PHE A 11 -28.13 -14.12 -3.20
CA PHE A 11 -28.26 -15.56 -3.29
C PHE A 11 -27.53 -16.11 -4.52
N LEU A 12 -27.15 -17.36 -4.43
CA LEU A 12 -26.44 -18.06 -5.49
C LEU A 12 -27.33 -19.18 -6.04
N LYS A 13 -27.27 -19.37 -7.36
CA LYS A 13 -27.97 -20.43 -8.05
C LYS A 13 -26.99 -21.46 -8.58
N ASN A 14 -27.13 -22.69 -8.14
CA ASN A 14 -26.34 -23.82 -8.58
C ASN A 14 -26.67 -24.21 -10.03
N LYS A 15 -25.82 -25.08 -10.61
CA LYS A 15 -26.04 -25.60 -11.97
C LYS A 15 -27.30 -26.46 -12.09
N ASP A 16 -27.69 -27.12 -11.01
CA ASP A 16 -28.91 -27.94 -10.91
C ASP A 16 -30.19 -27.10 -10.68
N GLY A 17 -30.06 -25.78 -10.56
CA GLY A 17 -31.14 -24.85 -10.30
C GLY A 17 -31.46 -24.62 -8.83
N SER A 18 -30.83 -25.33 -7.90
CA SER A 18 -30.99 -25.07 -6.48
C SER A 18 -30.43 -23.72 -6.11
N GLU A 19 -31.01 -23.09 -5.10
CA GLU A 19 -30.65 -21.75 -4.66
C GLU A 19 -30.20 -21.82 -3.18
N PHE A 20 -29.20 -20.99 -2.81
CA PHE A 20 -28.80 -20.83 -1.43
C PHE A 20 -28.34 -19.40 -1.15
N ILE A 21 -28.48 -18.98 0.09
CA ILE A 21 -27.99 -17.69 0.58
C ILE A 21 -26.72 -17.96 1.37
N PRO A 22 -25.56 -17.49 0.92
CA PRO A 22 -24.31 -17.63 1.69
C PRO A 22 -24.40 -16.80 2.96
N CYS A 23 -23.98 -17.37 4.09
CA CYS A 23 -23.90 -16.64 5.36
C CYS A 23 -22.76 -15.62 5.37
N SER A 24 -21.71 -15.85 4.61
CA SER A 24 -20.57 -14.93 4.43
C SER A 24 -19.95 -15.08 3.04
N ILE A 25 -19.28 -14.03 2.59
CA ILE A 25 -18.61 -13.97 1.29
C ILE A 25 -17.13 -13.72 1.52
N ILE A 26 -16.28 -14.63 1.08
CA ILE A 26 -14.83 -14.44 1.09
C ILE A 26 -14.41 -13.81 -0.24
N LEU A 27 -13.90 -12.58 -0.19
CA LEU A 27 -13.37 -11.90 -1.36
C LEU A 27 -11.97 -12.42 -1.68
N ASN A 28 -11.86 -13.15 -2.77
CA ASN A 28 -10.58 -13.54 -3.37
C ASN A 28 -10.26 -12.66 -4.60
N ASN A 29 -10.53 -11.36 -4.48
CA ASN A 29 -10.26 -10.37 -5.51
C ASN A 29 -9.85 -9.06 -4.85
N ASP A 30 -8.85 -8.38 -5.43
CA ASP A 30 -8.34 -7.11 -4.91
C ASP A 30 -9.24 -5.91 -5.25
N LEU A 31 -10.30 -6.12 -6.03
CA LEU A 31 -11.24 -5.10 -6.48
C LEU A 31 -10.57 -3.90 -7.17
N SER A 32 -9.37 -4.09 -7.76
CA SER A 32 -8.64 -3.01 -8.45
C SER A 32 -9.42 -2.44 -9.64
N GLY A 33 -10.33 -3.22 -10.22
CA GLY A 33 -11.29 -2.79 -11.25
C GLY A 33 -12.55 -2.08 -10.71
N GLY A 34 -12.61 -1.86 -9.40
CA GLY A 34 -13.78 -1.31 -8.70
C GLY A 34 -14.63 -2.36 -8.02
N VAL A 35 -15.54 -1.93 -7.16
CA VAL A 35 -16.48 -2.79 -6.45
C VAL A 35 -17.65 -3.16 -7.35
N PRO A 36 -17.89 -4.45 -7.66
CA PRO A 36 -19.07 -4.87 -8.41
C PRO A 36 -20.37 -4.44 -7.73
N GLU A 37 -21.33 -3.94 -8.51
CA GLU A 37 -22.61 -3.48 -7.98
C GLU A 37 -23.35 -4.56 -7.17
N ILE A 38 -23.19 -5.83 -7.58
CA ILE A 38 -23.90 -6.96 -6.96
C ILE A 38 -23.52 -7.20 -5.51
N ILE A 39 -22.33 -6.80 -5.09
CA ILE A 39 -21.85 -6.95 -3.70
C ILE A 39 -21.89 -5.64 -2.91
N LYS A 40 -22.35 -4.55 -3.53
CA LYS A 40 -22.57 -3.30 -2.82
C LYS A 40 -23.83 -3.39 -1.97
N ASN A 41 -23.75 -2.91 -0.74
CA ASN A 41 -24.88 -2.78 0.19
C ASN A 41 -25.64 -4.10 0.41
N ILE A 42 -24.93 -5.22 0.52
CA ILE A 42 -25.53 -6.50 0.90
C ILE A 42 -25.38 -6.74 2.41
N GLY A 43 -26.35 -7.45 2.98
CA GLY A 43 -26.38 -7.74 4.42
C GLY A 43 -25.42 -8.86 4.86
N GLN A 44 -24.92 -9.68 3.91
CA GLN A 44 -23.95 -10.72 4.23
C GLN A 44 -22.61 -10.11 4.64
N GLN A 45 -21.96 -10.78 5.59
CA GLN A 45 -20.61 -10.45 5.96
C GLN A 45 -19.65 -10.70 4.78
N ILE A 46 -18.88 -9.67 4.41
CA ILE A 46 -17.84 -9.77 3.38
C ILE A 46 -16.47 -9.74 4.08
N ILE A 47 -15.60 -10.68 3.78
CA ILE A 47 -14.28 -10.86 4.38
C ILE A 47 -13.20 -10.86 3.28
N PRO A 48 -12.23 -9.93 3.30
CA PRO A 48 -12.22 -8.71 4.12
C PRO A 48 -13.36 -7.75 3.75
N PRO A 49 -13.77 -6.84 4.64
CA PRO A 49 -14.78 -5.83 4.31
C PRO A 49 -14.38 -5.00 3.07
N ILE A 50 -15.34 -4.62 2.24
CA ILE A 50 -15.09 -3.89 0.99
C ILE A 50 -14.29 -2.60 1.24
N ASN A 51 -14.62 -1.88 2.32
CA ASN A 51 -13.93 -0.64 2.70
C ASN A 51 -12.52 -0.85 3.26
N ALA A 52 -12.17 -2.07 3.66
CA ALA A 52 -10.81 -2.45 4.05
C ALA A 52 -10.01 -3.05 2.88
N GLY A 53 -10.61 -3.15 1.70
CA GLY A 53 -10.01 -3.76 0.52
C GLY A 53 -8.91 -2.92 -0.12
N TRP A 54 -8.17 -3.53 -1.02
CA TRP A 54 -7.04 -2.95 -1.74
C TRP A 54 -7.33 -1.65 -2.51
N PRO A 55 -8.54 -1.43 -3.10
CA PRO A 55 -8.81 -0.21 -3.87
C PRO A 55 -8.80 1.06 -3.02
N THR A 56 -9.18 0.94 -1.75
CA THR A 56 -9.27 2.08 -0.83
C THR A 56 -8.03 2.22 0.04
N ARG A 57 -7.18 1.18 0.10
CA ARG A 57 -6.01 1.14 0.96
C ARG A 57 -4.92 2.06 0.42
N ARG A 58 -4.45 2.97 1.27
CA ARG A 58 -3.27 3.80 1.03
C ARG A 58 -2.11 3.31 1.87
N LYS A 59 -0.93 3.18 1.23
CA LYS A 59 0.30 2.76 1.92
C LYS A 59 0.71 3.77 2.97
N SER A 60 0.58 5.07 2.67
CA SER A 60 0.86 6.15 3.61
C SER A 60 0.01 6.07 4.87
N SER A 61 -1.29 5.82 4.74
CA SER A 61 -2.18 5.62 5.89
C SER A 61 -1.77 4.40 6.71
N HIS A 62 -1.45 3.28 6.04
CA HIS A 62 -0.98 2.09 6.71
C HIS A 62 0.30 2.35 7.53
N PHE A 63 1.31 2.96 6.92
CA PHE A 63 2.56 3.26 7.62
C PHE A 63 2.37 4.24 8.77
N HIS A 64 1.49 5.24 8.61
CA HIS A 64 1.16 6.18 9.68
C HIS A 64 0.62 5.47 10.94
N TYR A 65 -0.40 4.63 10.77
CA TYR A 65 -0.98 3.90 11.91
C TYR A 65 -0.04 2.82 12.46
N PHE A 66 0.71 2.15 11.57
CA PHE A 66 1.69 1.16 11.99
C PHE A 66 2.77 1.80 12.88
N SER A 67 3.29 2.97 12.50
CA SER A 67 4.28 3.69 13.31
C SER A 67 3.76 4.05 14.71
N GLN A 68 2.47 4.39 14.84
CA GLN A 68 1.88 4.65 16.16
C GLN A 68 1.90 3.38 17.02
N VAL A 69 1.39 2.27 16.49
CA VAL A 69 1.37 0.97 17.19
C VAL A 69 2.78 0.49 17.52
N ALA A 70 3.74 0.64 16.58
CA ALA A 70 5.13 0.25 16.79
C ALA A 70 5.78 1.03 17.93
N LYS A 71 5.51 2.33 18.05
CA LYS A 71 5.99 3.16 19.16
C LYS A 71 5.40 2.75 20.51
N GLU A 72 4.09 2.49 20.55
CA GLU A 72 3.42 2.01 21.77
C GLU A 72 3.99 0.65 22.20
N PHE A 73 4.09 -0.29 21.28
CA PHE A 73 4.67 -1.61 21.53
C PHE A 73 6.13 -1.50 22.03
N SER A 74 6.93 -0.68 21.38
CA SER A 74 8.33 -0.47 21.74
C SER A 74 8.48 0.15 23.15
N SER A 75 7.57 1.05 23.52
CA SER A 75 7.50 1.62 24.88
C SER A 75 7.22 0.55 25.92
N LEU A 76 6.28 -0.37 25.65
CA LEU A 76 5.93 -1.47 26.56
C LEU A 76 7.07 -2.50 26.70
N THR A 77 7.71 -2.83 25.58
CA THR A 77 8.80 -3.83 25.54
C THR A 77 10.18 -3.27 25.86
N ARG A 78 10.31 -1.95 26.00
CA ARG A 78 11.58 -1.24 26.15
C ARG A 78 12.56 -1.50 25.00
N SER A 79 12.04 -1.70 23.80
CA SER A 79 12.82 -1.89 22.57
C SER A 79 12.93 -0.59 21.78
N ASP A 80 13.92 -0.51 20.89
CA ASP A 80 13.99 0.60 19.94
C ASP A 80 12.91 0.45 18.86
N PRO A 81 12.01 1.41 18.68
CA PRO A 81 10.96 1.35 17.66
C PRO A 81 11.52 1.19 16.24
N TRP A 82 12.75 1.64 15.97
CA TRP A 82 13.40 1.49 14.67
C TRP A 82 13.53 0.02 14.23
N LEU A 83 13.58 -0.93 15.16
CA LEU A 83 13.69 -2.36 14.84
C LEU A 83 12.45 -2.93 14.15
N ILE A 84 11.31 -2.27 14.30
CA ILE A 84 10.03 -2.73 13.76
C ILE A 84 9.30 -1.66 12.94
N ASP A 85 9.60 -0.38 13.12
CA ASP A 85 8.96 0.73 12.42
C ASP A 85 9.77 1.12 11.18
N PRO A 86 9.29 0.86 9.97
CA PRO A 86 9.95 1.35 8.77
C PRO A 86 9.83 2.86 8.71
N LEU A 87 10.96 3.55 8.62
CA LEU A 87 10.98 4.98 8.34
C LEU A 87 10.24 5.24 7.02
N SER A 88 9.27 6.14 7.04
CA SER A 88 8.49 6.45 5.84
C SER A 88 8.15 7.93 5.78
N GLU A 89 8.16 8.49 4.57
CA GLU A 89 7.70 9.83 4.26
C GLU A 89 6.71 9.78 3.11
N LYS A 90 5.65 10.57 3.19
CA LYS A 90 4.70 10.75 2.10
C LYS A 90 5.04 12.03 1.35
N LEU A 91 5.13 11.93 0.03
CA LEU A 91 5.27 13.07 -0.86
C LEU A 91 4.06 13.14 -1.79
N ASP A 92 3.36 14.25 -1.75
CA ASP A 92 2.25 14.53 -2.65
C ASP A 92 2.72 15.30 -3.88
N ASN A 93 1.96 15.20 -4.97
CA ASN A 93 2.21 15.93 -6.22
C ASN A 93 3.62 15.66 -6.78
N LEU A 94 3.95 14.36 -6.96
CA LEU A 94 5.11 13.92 -7.71
C LEU A 94 4.70 13.49 -9.12
N ASP A 95 5.32 14.05 -10.14
CA ASP A 95 5.20 13.57 -11.52
C ASP A 95 6.57 13.18 -12.09
N PHE A 96 6.82 11.88 -12.20
CA PHE A 96 8.03 11.34 -12.78
C PHE A 96 8.16 11.61 -14.29
N SER A 97 7.05 11.81 -15.01
CA SER A 97 7.07 12.12 -16.43
C SER A 97 7.40 13.59 -16.68
N GLY A 98 6.72 14.49 -15.97
CA GLY A 98 6.93 15.94 -16.02
C GLY A 98 8.05 16.45 -15.13
N ARG A 99 8.68 15.57 -14.33
CA ARG A 99 9.75 15.91 -13.37
C ARG A 99 9.31 16.89 -12.27
N GLU A 100 8.01 16.93 -11.99
CA GLU A 100 7.49 17.79 -10.93
C GLU A 100 7.80 17.18 -9.56
N GLY A 101 8.29 17.99 -8.64
CA GLY A 101 8.59 17.58 -7.26
C GLY A 101 9.92 16.83 -7.10
N GLU A 102 10.78 16.73 -8.12
CA GLU A 102 12.08 16.04 -8.03
C GLU A 102 12.95 16.56 -6.87
N GLY A 103 13.01 17.87 -6.64
CA GLY A 103 13.79 18.44 -5.54
C GLY A 103 13.31 17.92 -4.17
N ARG A 104 12.00 17.92 -3.95
CA ARG A 104 11.42 17.37 -2.71
C ARG A 104 11.69 15.86 -2.54
N LEU A 105 11.69 15.13 -3.65
CA LEU A 105 12.03 13.70 -3.66
C LEU A 105 13.49 13.49 -3.27
N VAL A 106 14.42 14.25 -3.83
CA VAL A 106 15.85 14.23 -3.47
C VAL A 106 16.04 14.49 -1.99
N ASP A 107 15.48 15.59 -1.48
CA ASP A 107 15.59 15.97 -0.05
C ASP A 107 15.07 14.90 0.89
N SER A 108 13.94 14.28 0.52
CA SER A 108 13.33 13.19 1.31
C SER A 108 14.21 11.94 1.32
N ILE A 109 14.74 11.53 0.17
CA ILE A 109 15.63 10.36 0.06
C ILE A 109 16.90 10.59 0.88
N ASP A 110 17.55 11.74 0.73
CA ASP A 110 18.80 12.04 1.44
C ASP A 110 18.59 12.10 2.96
N ARG A 111 17.46 12.65 3.40
CA ARG A 111 17.08 12.66 4.82
C ARG A 111 16.86 11.26 5.36
N LEU A 112 16.09 10.40 4.66
CA LEU A 112 15.84 9.03 5.06
C LEU A 112 17.12 8.21 5.07
N LEU A 113 17.95 8.29 4.03
CA LEU A 113 19.24 7.58 3.96
C LEU A 113 20.15 8.00 5.12
N SER A 114 20.20 9.29 5.45
CA SER A 114 20.99 9.79 6.58
C SER A 114 20.49 9.25 7.93
N GLN A 115 19.17 9.11 8.10
CA GLN A 115 18.60 8.51 9.31
C GLN A 115 18.91 7.01 9.39
N ILE A 116 18.76 6.27 8.29
CA ILE A 116 19.08 4.83 8.22
C ILE A 116 20.57 4.63 8.49
N GLN A 117 21.44 5.44 7.89
CA GLN A 117 22.88 5.34 8.07
C GLN A 117 23.31 5.52 9.54
N ARG A 118 22.65 6.45 10.26
CA ARG A 118 22.89 6.61 11.71
C ARG A 118 22.52 5.35 12.49
N LYS A 119 21.36 4.77 12.18
CA LYS A 119 20.91 3.53 12.81
C LYS A 119 21.78 2.32 12.46
N TYR A 120 22.24 2.23 11.22
CA TYR A 120 23.17 1.19 10.80
C TYR A 120 24.50 1.25 11.59
N LYS A 121 25.02 2.46 11.84
CA LYS A 121 26.19 2.64 12.71
C LYS A 121 25.91 2.24 14.16
N GLU A 122 24.75 2.63 14.70
CA GLU A 122 24.33 2.30 16.08
C GLU A 122 24.25 0.78 16.29
N TYR A 123 23.70 0.06 15.29
CA TYR A 123 23.52 -1.39 15.35
C TYR A 123 24.64 -2.21 14.70
N ASN A 124 25.76 -1.58 14.33
CA ASN A 124 26.90 -2.21 13.65
C ASN A 124 26.49 -2.99 12.38
N ILE A 125 25.55 -2.44 11.59
CA ILE A 125 25.12 -3.00 10.31
C ILE A 125 26.07 -2.52 9.24
N SER A 126 26.71 -3.46 8.52
CA SER A 126 27.72 -3.18 7.49
C SER A 126 27.15 -3.00 6.07
N GLN A 127 25.85 -3.27 5.89
CA GLN A 127 25.20 -3.14 4.58
C GLN A 127 25.00 -1.66 4.21
N ASP A 128 24.90 -1.40 2.90
CA ASP A 128 24.52 -0.08 2.41
C ASP A 128 23.03 0.18 2.68
N PRO A 129 22.68 1.37 3.17
CA PRO A 129 21.28 1.74 3.29
C PRO A 129 20.62 1.93 1.93
N TYR A 130 19.33 1.74 1.88
CA TYR A 130 18.51 2.01 0.69
C TYR A 130 17.13 2.52 1.06
N VAL A 131 16.49 3.20 0.13
CA VAL A 131 15.11 3.66 0.22
C VAL A 131 14.27 2.99 -0.85
N VAL A 132 13.04 2.62 -0.51
CA VAL A 132 12.06 2.08 -1.46
C VAL A 132 10.99 3.13 -1.73
N ILE A 133 10.91 3.58 -2.96
CA ILE A 133 9.89 4.52 -3.44
C ILE A 133 8.71 3.69 -3.94
N LYS A 134 7.51 3.99 -3.45
CA LYS A 134 6.28 3.27 -3.80
C LYS A 134 5.17 4.25 -4.12
N ALA A 135 4.38 3.96 -5.15
CA ALA A 135 3.11 4.63 -5.32
C ALA A 135 2.19 4.37 -4.11
N ASP A 136 1.50 5.38 -3.63
CA ASP A 136 0.65 5.31 -2.45
C ASP A 136 -0.53 4.35 -2.63
N ALA A 137 -1.07 4.29 -3.83
CA ALA A 137 -2.08 3.33 -4.27
C ALA A 137 -1.47 2.27 -5.21
N GLY A 138 -2.27 1.29 -5.59
CA GLY A 138 -1.91 0.26 -6.56
C GLY A 138 -1.32 -1.01 -5.96
N THR A 139 -1.33 -2.05 -6.77
CA THR A 139 -0.99 -3.43 -6.45
C THR A 139 0.08 -3.96 -7.41
N TYR A 140 0.47 -5.23 -7.26
CA TYR A 140 1.37 -5.95 -8.20
C TYR A 140 2.74 -5.31 -8.44
N GLY A 141 3.27 -4.53 -7.48
CA GLY A 141 4.60 -3.92 -7.59
C GLY A 141 4.72 -2.82 -8.65
N MET A 142 3.59 -2.31 -9.18
CA MET A 142 3.61 -1.15 -10.06
C MET A 142 4.01 0.11 -9.27
N GLY A 143 4.78 0.98 -9.90
CA GLY A 143 5.27 2.20 -9.25
C GLY A 143 6.14 1.92 -8.02
N VAL A 144 7.02 0.91 -8.09
CA VAL A 144 8.00 0.57 -7.04
C VAL A 144 9.41 0.59 -7.62
N MET A 145 10.31 1.28 -6.93
CA MET A 145 11.75 1.24 -7.19
C MET A 145 12.54 1.36 -5.89
N THR A 146 13.75 0.83 -5.90
CA THR A 146 14.72 0.93 -4.80
C THR A 146 15.87 1.81 -5.24
N VAL A 147 16.34 2.68 -4.36
CA VAL A 147 17.46 3.59 -4.62
C VAL A 147 18.45 3.57 -3.44
N LYS A 148 19.73 3.65 -3.73
CA LYS A 148 20.81 3.76 -2.74
C LYS A 148 21.31 5.21 -2.57
N ASN A 149 20.97 6.08 -3.49
CA ASN A 149 21.23 7.51 -3.43
C ASN A 149 20.14 8.27 -4.20
N SER A 150 20.01 9.55 -3.93
CA SER A 150 18.95 10.38 -4.53
C SER A 150 19.11 10.58 -6.04
N SER A 151 20.33 10.52 -6.57
CA SER A 151 20.57 10.67 -8.01
C SER A 151 19.95 9.53 -8.84
N GLU A 152 19.82 8.33 -8.26
CA GLU A 152 19.14 7.20 -8.92
C GLU A 152 17.65 7.46 -9.14
N ALA A 153 17.03 8.27 -8.28
CA ALA A 153 15.60 8.61 -8.39
C ALA A 153 15.28 9.64 -9.47
N VAL A 154 16.24 10.51 -9.79
CA VAL A 154 16.05 11.57 -10.79
C VAL A 154 16.66 11.24 -12.15
N ASN A 155 17.71 10.41 -12.20
CA ASN A 155 18.35 9.98 -13.44
C ASN A 155 17.64 8.76 -14.07
N LEU A 156 16.32 8.73 -14.01
CA LEU A 156 15.53 7.63 -14.56
C LEU A 156 15.46 7.68 -16.08
N ASN A 157 15.64 6.54 -16.73
CA ASN A 157 15.35 6.41 -18.14
C ASN A 157 13.83 6.48 -18.42
N ARG A 158 13.45 6.67 -19.69
CA ARG A 158 12.05 6.82 -20.11
C ARG A 158 11.17 5.64 -19.67
N LYS A 159 11.68 4.41 -19.70
CA LYS A 159 10.95 3.19 -19.32
C LYS A 159 10.63 3.21 -17.81
N MET A 160 11.62 3.57 -16.99
CA MET A 160 11.44 3.65 -15.53
C MET A 160 10.48 4.78 -15.16
N ARG A 161 10.61 5.98 -15.74
CA ARG A 161 9.65 7.07 -15.52
C ARG A 161 8.23 6.64 -15.84
N LYS A 162 8.01 5.99 -16.99
CA LYS A 162 6.69 5.46 -17.36
C LYS A 162 6.17 4.45 -16.32
N LYS A 163 7.05 3.55 -15.84
CA LYS A 163 6.69 2.58 -14.79
C LYS A 163 6.25 3.26 -13.49
N MET A 164 6.92 4.34 -13.09
CA MET A 164 6.59 5.09 -11.86
C MET A 164 5.35 5.96 -12.01
N SER A 165 5.00 6.38 -13.23
CA SER A 165 3.84 7.25 -13.53
C SER A 165 2.52 6.48 -13.75
N VAL A 166 2.52 5.16 -13.75
CA VAL A 166 1.33 4.33 -14.09
C VAL A 166 0.25 4.35 -12.99
N VAL A 167 0.59 4.79 -11.79
CA VAL A 167 -0.36 4.81 -10.66
C VAL A 167 -0.68 6.27 -10.32
N LYS A 168 -1.89 6.69 -10.66
CA LYS A 168 -2.47 7.99 -10.27
C LYS A 168 -3.16 7.89 -8.91
#